data_a49f3abe91c107a7ad0940f3f2e118f4
#
_entry.id   a49f3abe91c107a7ad0940f3f2e118f4
#
_cell.length_a   1.000
_cell.length_b   1.000
_cell.length_c   1.000
_cell.angle_alpha   90.00
_cell.angle_beta   90.00
_cell.angle_gamma   90.00
#
_symmetry.space_group_name_H-M   'P 1'
#
loop_
_entity.id
_entity.type
_entity.pdbx_description
1 polymer ?
#
loop_
_entity_poly.entity_id
_entity_poly.type
_entity_poly.pdbx_seq_one_letter_code
_entity_poly.pdbx_strand_id
1 'polypeptide(L)'
;MPLYDIAHDTIYRYDSAVMLSQQLAHLRPRDCAGQHCLAHTLTIEPGEVRRRERIDFFGNPVTAFSLQAPHDTLAVHARSRGRVRPSTWPEPADSAPWELAREHLRKGLSGHAPLQDDARDAGQYRFASPFIPLGDPSARLGDYALRSFRPGRPMVEALLDLASRIHAD
;
A
#
# COMPACT_ATOMS: atom_id res chain seq x y z
N MET A 1 -3.89 -21.89 -8.90
CA MET A 1 -3.41 -20.68 -8.18
C MET A 1 -2.05 -20.33 -8.76
N PRO A 2 -1.90 -19.21 -9.43
CA PRO A 2 -0.61 -18.80 -9.99
C PRO A 2 0.43 -18.59 -8.90
N LEU A 3 1.67 -18.93 -9.23
CA LEU A 3 2.86 -18.77 -8.41
C LEU A 3 3.71 -17.69 -9.06
N TYR A 4 4.17 -16.74 -8.23
CA TYR A 4 5.00 -15.63 -8.66
C TYR A 4 6.34 -15.67 -7.96
N ASP A 5 7.41 -15.51 -8.73
CA ASP A 5 8.75 -15.18 -8.24
C ASP A 5 8.99 -13.69 -8.47
N ILE A 6 9.26 -12.97 -7.39
CA ILE A 6 9.38 -11.52 -7.38
C ILE A 6 10.81 -11.15 -7.00
N ALA A 7 11.45 -10.35 -7.84
CA ALA A 7 12.74 -9.73 -7.57
C ALA A 7 12.57 -8.22 -7.50
N HIS A 8 13.02 -7.61 -6.40
CA HIS A 8 13.03 -6.16 -6.22
C HIS A 8 14.42 -5.75 -5.76
N ASP A 9 15.08 -4.92 -6.57
CA ASP A 9 16.43 -4.43 -6.30
C ASP A 9 16.39 -2.91 -6.22
N THR A 10 16.90 -2.36 -5.11
CA THR A 10 17.03 -0.91 -4.90
C THR A 10 18.47 -0.59 -4.57
N ILE A 11 19.08 0.33 -5.31
CA ILE A 11 20.46 0.75 -5.13
C ILE A 11 20.49 2.26 -4.93
N TYR A 12 20.94 2.68 -3.76
CA TYR A 12 21.23 4.08 -3.44
C TYR A 12 22.71 4.34 -3.63
N ARG A 13 23.05 5.40 -4.34
CA ARG A 13 24.42 5.90 -4.47
C ARG A 13 24.46 7.30 -3.86
N TYR A 14 25.41 7.53 -2.99
CA TYR A 14 25.57 8.79 -2.28
C TYR A 14 26.82 9.52 -2.81
N ASP A 15 26.75 10.83 -2.92
CA ASP A 15 27.88 11.66 -3.38
C ASP A 15 29.03 11.70 -2.36
N SER A 16 28.75 11.34 -1.11
CA SER A 16 29.75 11.24 -0.04
C SER A 16 29.39 10.07 0.88
N ALA A 17 30.39 9.54 1.60
CA ALA A 17 30.17 8.43 2.52
C ALA A 17 29.18 8.78 3.63
N VAL A 18 28.16 7.93 3.78
CA VAL A 18 27.16 7.99 4.86
C VAL A 18 27.65 7.14 6.01
N MET A 19 27.71 7.72 7.21
CA MET A 19 28.19 7.05 8.42
C MET A 19 27.12 6.21 9.13
N LEU A 20 25.86 6.58 8.95
CA LEU A 20 24.71 5.90 9.55
C LEU A 20 23.52 5.95 8.59
N SER A 21 22.99 4.81 8.24
CA SER A 21 21.74 4.68 7.49
C SER A 21 20.71 3.93 8.33
N GLN A 22 19.52 4.51 8.52
CA GLN A 22 18.38 3.88 9.16
C GLN A 22 17.23 3.82 8.17
N GLN A 23 16.73 2.63 7.94
CA GLN A 23 15.74 2.37 6.89
C GLN A 23 14.56 1.54 7.40
N LEU A 24 13.41 1.74 6.75
CA LEU A 24 12.21 0.92 6.90
C LEU A 24 11.86 0.32 5.53
N ALA A 25 11.96 -0.99 5.41
CA ALA A 25 11.62 -1.70 4.20
C ALA A 25 10.26 -2.41 4.31
N HIS A 26 9.35 -2.11 3.38
CA HIS A 26 8.04 -2.76 3.20
C HIS A 26 8.11 -3.65 1.95
N LEU A 27 9.03 -4.61 1.93
CA LEU A 27 9.36 -5.41 0.74
C LEU A 27 8.87 -6.84 0.82
N ARG A 28 8.49 -7.32 2.00
CA ARG A 28 7.91 -8.65 2.15
C ARG A 28 6.41 -8.60 1.80
N PRO A 29 5.92 -9.43 0.86
CA PRO A 29 4.49 -9.57 0.61
C PRO A 29 3.75 -10.03 1.87
N ARG A 30 2.65 -9.37 2.20
CA ARG A 30 1.84 -9.79 3.35
C ARG A 30 0.98 -11.00 3.00
N ASP A 31 0.67 -11.80 4.00
CA ASP A 31 -0.36 -12.84 3.91
C ASP A 31 -1.75 -12.21 4.08
N CYS A 32 -2.68 -12.61 3.20
CA CYS A 32 -4.10 -12.20 3.29
C CYS A 32 -4.98 -13.26 2.62
N ALA A 33 -6.29 -13.09 2.63
CA ALA A 33 -7.25 -14.08 2.12
C ALA A 33 -7.00 -14.53 0.66
N GLY A 34 -6.42 -13.65 -0.16
CA GLY A 34 -6.10 -13.93 -1.58
C GLY A 34 -4.63 -14.16 -1.87
N GLN A 35 -3.73 -14.09 -0.89
CA GLN A 35 -2.29 -14.11 -1.14
C GLN A 35 -1.52 -14.76 0.00
N HIS A 36 -0.54 -15.61 -0.34
CA HIS A 36 0.40 -16.19 0.61
C HIS A 36 1.83 -15.99 0.17
N CYS A 37 2.67 -15.48 1.06
CA CYS A 37 4.11 -15.39 0.87
C CYS A 37 4.75 -16.72 1.31
N LEU A 38 5.21 -17.52 0.34
CA LEU A 38 5.79 -18.84 0.58
C LEU A 38 7.26 -18.78 1.00
N ALA A 39 7.97 -17.77 0.49
CA ALA A 39 9.37 -17.52 0.84
C ALA A 39 9.67 -16.03 0.66
N HIS A 40 10.56 -15.52 1.51
CA HIS A 40 11.08 -14.15 1.39
C HIS A 40 12.51 -14.09 1.91
N THR A 41 13.38 -13.46 1.14
CA THR A 41 14.76 -13.16 1.52
C THR A 41 15.05 -11.69 1.29
N LEU A 42 15.66 -11.03 2.26
CA LEU A 42 16.12 -9.66 2.17
C LEU A 42 17.63 -9.63 2.39
N THR A 43 18.37 -9.23 1.37
CA THR A 43 19.83 -9.03 1.42
C THR A 43 20.14 -7.55 1.37
N ILE A 44 21.03 -7.09 2.23
CA ILE A 44 21.41 -5.67 2.36
C ILE A 44 22.93 -5.59 2.27
N GLU A 45 23.44 -4.74 1.40
CA GLU A 45 24.85 -4.50 1.18
C GLU A 45 25.18 -3.01 1.34
N PRO A 46 26.37 -2.66 1.87
CA PRO A 46 27.46 -3.53 2.29
C PRO A 46 27.29 -4.03 3.73
N GLY A 47 27.74 -5.25 3.97
CA GLY A 47 28.05 -5.77 5.30
C GLY A 47 26.86 -6.20 6.14
N GLU A 48 27.17 -6.46 7.40
CA GLU A 48 26.15 -6.87 8.37
C GLU A 48 25.33 -5.66 8.86
N VAL A 49 24.00 -5.85 8.92
CA VAL A 49 23.07 -4.86 9.42
C VAL A 49 22.32 -5.38 10.64
N ARG A 50 22.08 -4.51 11.61
CA ARG A 50 21.10 -4.81 12.66
C ARG A 50 19.72 -4.65 12.07
N ARG A 51 18.90 -5.70 12.12
CA ARG A 51 17.53 -5.68 11.62
C ARG A 51 16.53 -6.15 12.65
N ARG A 52 15.33 -5.60 12.57
CA ARG A 52 14.16 -5.98 13.36
C ARG A 52 12.95 -6.06 12.44
N GLU A 53 12.20 -7.13 12.56
CA GLU A 53 10.96 -7.31 11.84
C GLU A 53 9.76 -7.03 12.75
N ARG A 54 8.72 -6.45 12.19
CA ARG A 54 7.44 -6.20 12.86
C ARG A 54 6.30 -6.17 11.83
N ILE A 55 5.08 -6.26 12.32
CA ILE A 55 3.89 -5.93 11.53
C ILE A 55 3.48 -4.50 11.89
N ASP A 56 3.20 -3.68 10.88
CA ASP A 56 2.69 -2.33 11.09
C ASP A 56 1.18 -2.31 11.38
N PHE A 57 0.66 -1.12 11.62
CA PHE A 57 -0.76 -0.92 11.90
C PHE A 57 -1.67 -1.43 10.76
N PHE A 58 -1.21 -1.41 9.53
CA PHE A 58 -1.96 -1.84 8.34
C PHE A 58 -1.80 -3.34 8.03
N GLY A 59 -1.12 -4.08 8.89
CA GLY A 59 -0.86 -5.51 8.70
C GLY A 59 0.29 -5.81 7.73
N ASN A 60 1.11 -4.83 7.37
CA ASN A 60 2.24 -5.05 6.47
C ASN A 60 3.48 -5.48 7.25
N PRO A 61 4.20 -6.52 6.77
CA PRO A 61 5.52 -6.85 7.31
C PRO A 61 6.51 -5.72 7.03
N VAL A 62 7.18 -5.24 8.07
CA VAL A 62 8.17 -4.16 8.00
C VAL A 62 9.48 -4.64 8.57
N THR A 63 10.56 -4.48 7.79
CA THR A 63 11.92 -4.68 8.25
C THR A 63 12.58 -3.33 8.52
N ALA A 64 12.81 -3.02 9.79
CA ALA A 64 13.66 -1.90 10.18
C ALA A 64 15.11 -2.38 10.21
N PHE A 65 16.02 -1.63 9.59
CA PHE A 65 17.43 -1.95 9.66
C PHE A 65 18.31 -0.70 9.79
N SER A 66 19.50 -0.90 10.35
CA SER A 66 20.51 0.15 10.46
C SER A 66 21.87 -0.38 10.03
N LEU A 67 22.56 0.41 9.20
CA LEU A 67 23.92 0.22 8.78
C LEU A 67 24.78 1.30 9.42
N GLN A 68 25.78 0.90 10.21
CA GLN A 68 26.65 1.80 10.98
C GLN A 68 28.08 1.87 10.42
N ALA A 69 28.35 1.18 9.31
CA ALA A 69 29.62 1.26 8.59
C ALA A 69 29.57 2.42 7.58
N PRO A 70 30.67 3.15 7.38
CA PRO A 70 30.78 4.13 6.30
C PRO A 70 30.54 3.46 4.94
N HIS A 71 29.63 4.04 4.14
CA HIS A 71 29.29 3.51 2.82
C HIS A 71 28.86 4.64 1.87
N ASP A 72 29.19 4.52 0.63
CA ASP A 72 28.75 5.38 -0.46
C ASP A 72 27.68 4.73 -1.34
N THR A 73 27.44 3.46 -1.12
CA THR A 73 26.41 2.68 -1.80
C THR A 73 25.65 1.82 -0.80
N LEU A 74 24.31 1.80 -0.91
CA LEU A 74 23.44 0.89 -0.18
C LEU A 74 22.58 0.13 -1.19
N ALA A 75 22.75 -1.18 -1.25
CA ALA A 75 21.92 -2.04 -2.07
C ALA A 75 20.99 -2.90 -1.20
N VAL A 76 19.73 -2.96 -1.60
CA VAL A 76 18.69 -3.75 -0.94
C VAL A 76 18.05 -4.67 -1.96
N HIS A 77 18.19 -5.97 -1.77
CA HIS A 77 17.69 -7.01 -2.67
C HIS A 77 16.61 -7.82 -1.96
N ALA A 78 15.39 -7.76 -2.44
CA ALA A 78 14.29 -8.59 -1.97
C ALA A 78 13.96 -9.67 -3.01
N ARG A 79 13.84 -10.91 -2.57
CA ARG A 79 13.42 -12.04 -3.38
C ARG A 79 12.25 -12.70 -2.66
N SER A 80 11.12 -12.81 -3.33
CA SER A 80 9.92 -13.39 -2.74
C SER A 80 9.29 -14.38 -3.69
N ARG A 81 8.70 -15.44 -3.12
CA ARG A 81 7.83 -16.36 -3.83
C ARG A 81 6.45 -16.29 -3.20
N GLY A 82 5.45 -15.99 -3.98
CA GLY A 82 4.09 -15.84 -3.53
C GLY A 82 3.08 -16.63 -4.35
N ARG A 83 2.02 -17.06 -3.71
CA ARG A 83 0.86 -17.67 -4.34
C ARG A 83 -0.31 -16.71 -4.26
N VAL A 84 -0.96 -16.43 -5.40
CA VAL A 84 -2.09 -15.52 -5.46
C VAL A 84 -3.34 -16.28 -5.93
N ARG A 85 -4.46 -16.06 -5.24
CA ARG A 85 -5.77 -16.53 -5.69
C ARG A 85 -6.36 -15.45 -6.59
N PRO A 86 -6.82 -15.76 -7.80
CA PRO A 86 -7.60 -14.81 -8.58
C PRO A 86 -8.79 -14.33 -7.74
N SER A 87 -8.96 -13.03 -7.64
CA SER A 87 -10.17 -12.45 -7.04
C SER A 87 -11.27 -12.44 -8.09
N THR A 88 -12.44 -12.95 -7.73
CA THR A 88 -13.66 -12.74 -8.50
C THR A 88 -14.24 -11.40 -8.07
N TRP A 89 -14.04 -10.39 -8.88
CA TRP A 89 -14.71 -9.11 -8.71
C TRP A 89 -16.14 -9.23 -9.25
N PRO A 90 -17.13 -8.58 -8.63
CA PRO A 90 -18.43 -8.41 -9.27
C PRO A 90 -18.23 -7.65 -10.60
N GLU A 91 -19.14 -7.88 -11.55
CA GLU A 91 -19.14 -7.06 -12.77
C GLU A 91 -19.18 -5.58 -12.37
N PRO A 92 -18.31 -4.73 -12.93
CA PRO A 92 -18.18 -3.34 -12.50
C PRO A 92 -19.50 -2.58 -12.48
N ALA A 93 -20.36 -2.82 -13.48
CA ALA A 93 -21.67 -2.19 -13.61
C ALA A 93 -22.69 -2.61 -12.54
N ASP A 94 -22.50 -3.80 -11.94
CA ASP A 94 -23.39 -4.34 -10.90
C ASP A 94 -23.03 -3.85 -9.49
N SER A 95 -21.94 -3.11 -9.36
CA SER A 95 -21.56 -2.54 -8.07
C SER A 95 -22.45 -1.35 -7.69
N ALA A 96 -22.72 -1.20 -6.41
CA ALA A 96 -23.50 -0.08 -5.91
C ALA A 96 -22.86 1.28 -6.25
N PRO A 97 -23.65 2.36 -6.41
CA PRO A 97 -23.14 3.71 -6.55
C PRO A 97 -22.19 4.08 -5.41
N TRP A 98 -21.10 4.75 -5.72
CA TRP A 98 -20.04 5.08 -4.75
C TRP A 98 -20.54 5.94 -3.58
N GLU A 99 -21.58 6.74 -3.79
CA GLU A 99 -22.19 7.58 -2.76
C GLU A 99 -22.79 6.73 -1.63
N LEU A 100 -23.34 5.56 -1.95
CA LEU A 100 -23.89 4.65 -0.93
C LEU A 100 -22.78 4.12 -0.02
N ALA A 101 -21.64 3.73 -0.56
CA ALA A 101 -20.48 3.32 0.23
C ALA A 101 -19.97 4.46 1.11
N ARG A 102 -19.84 5.67 0.55
CA ARG A 102 -19.45 6.87 1.31
C ARG A 102 -20.41 7.16 2.45
N GLU A 103 -21.71 7.10 2.21
CA GLU A 103 -22.74 7.38 3.22
C GLU A 103 -22.75 6.31 4.31
N HIS A 104 -22.59 5.03 3.95
CA HIS A 104 -22.49 3.93 4.90
C HIS A 104 -21.27 4.11 5.83
N LEU A 105 -20.10 4.41 5.28
CA LEU A 105 -18.91 4.69 6.06
C LEU A 105 -19.09 5.94 6.96
N ARG A 106 -19.71 6.99 6.46
CA ARG A 106 -19.97 8.21 7.23
C ARG A 106 -20.86 7.93 8.43
N LYS A 107 -21.95 7.20 8.25
CA LYS A 107 -22.91 6.85 9.32
C LYS A 107 -22.30 5.91 10.36
N GLY A 108 -21.55 4.92 9.91
CA GLY A 108 -20.91 3.97 10.79
C GLY A 108 -19.83 4.59 11.66
N LEU A 109 -18.99 5.46 11.09
CA LEU A 109 -17.93 6.16 11.83
C LEU A 109 -18.49 7.20 12.82
N SER A 110 -19.68 7.72 12.60
CA SER A 110 -20.39 8.60 13.55
C SER A 110 -21.20 7.85 14.61
N GLY A 111 -21.13 6.52 14.61
CA GLY A 111 -21.86 5.69 15.59
C GLY A 111 -23.35 5.52 15.32
N HIS A 112 -23.85 5.99 14.17
CA HIS A 112 -25.29 5.90 13.83
C HIS A 112 -25.69 4.56 13.17
N ALA A 113 -24.71 3.74 12.81
CA ALA A 113 -24.93 2.40 12.25
C ALA A 113 -23.76 1.47 12.59
N PRO A 114 -23.97 0.16 12.78
CA PRO A 114 -22.89 -0.79 12.94
C PRO A 114 -22.09 -0.89 11.65
N LEU A 115 -20.76 -0.83 11.76
CA LEU A 115 -19.82 -1.15 10.67
C LEU A 115 -19.35 -2.59 10.83
N GLN A 116 -19.26 -3.30 9.71
CA GLN A 116 -18.49 -4.53 9.65
C GLN A 116 -16.99 -4.20 9.77
N ASP A 117 -16.16 -5.15 10.18
CA ASP A 117 -14.74 -4.93 10.43
C ASP A 117 -14.02 -4.36 9.21
N ASP A 118 -14.28 -4.89 8.01
CA ASP A 118 -13.71 -4.38 6.75
C ASP A 118 -14.04 -2.90 6.48
N ALA A 119 -15.24 -2.46 6.87
CA ALA A 119 -15.65 -1.07 6.71
C ALA A 119 -14.99 -0.15 7.76
N ARG A 120 -14.70 -0.66 8.97
CA ARG A 120 -13.87 0.06 9.96
C ARG A 120 -12.46 0.25 9.47
N ASP A 121 -11.88 -0.78 8.87
CA ASP A 121 -10.55 -0.71 8.27
C ASP A 121 -10.48 0.33 7.16
N ALA A 122 -11.50 0.42 6.30
CA ALA A 122 -11.58 1.46 5.29
C ALA A 122 -11.68 2.89 5.88
N GLY A 123 -12.29 3.03 7.06
CA GLY A 123 -12.47 4.31 7.74
C GLY A 123 -11.16 5.02 8.09
N GLN A 124 -10.08 4.28 8.35
CA GLN A 124 -8.77 4.84 8.69
C GLN A 124 -8.16 5.70 7.57
N TYR A 125 -8.47 5.40 6.30
CA TYR A 125 -7.95 6.15 5.15
C TYR A 125 -8.56 7.54 4.98
N ARG A 126 -9.47 7.94 5.85
CA ARG A 126 -10.00 9.32 5.89
C ARG A 126 -9.13 10.29 6.66
N PHE A 127 -8.16 9.80 7.40
CA PHE A 127 -7.29 10.62 8.23
C PHE A 127 -5.99 10.96 7.50
N ALA A 128 -5.38 12.07 7.90
CA ALA A 128 -4.06 12.43 7.43
C ALA A 128 -3.03 11.36 7.78
N SER A 129 -2.05 11.18 6.91
CA SER A 129 -0.87 10.36 7.17
C SER A 129 0.39 11.19 6.91
N PRO A 130 1.57 10.71 7.33
CA PRO A 130 2.83 11.41 7.01
C PRO A 130 3.05 11.65 5.51
N PHE A 131 2.43 10.83 4.65
CA PHE A 131 2.56 10.91 3.20
C PHE A 131 1.41 11.64 2.51
N ILE A 132 0.26 11.75 3.18
CA ILE A 132 -0.95 12.39 2.64
C ILE A 132 -1.47 13.38 3.69
N PRO A 133 -0.92 14.60 3.74
CA PRO A 133 -1.42 15.64 4.62
C PRO A 133 -2.79 16.12 4.17
N LEU A 134 -3.63 16.54 5.13
CA LEU A 134 -4.87 17.27 4.82
C LEU A 134 -4.51 18.71 4.44
N GLY A 135 -5.16 19.24 3.40
CA GLY A 135 -4.96 20.61 2.95
C GLY A 135 -5.03 20.77 1.44
N ASP A 136 -4.41 21.82 0.92
CA ASP A 136 -4.48 22.21 -0.49
C ASP A 136 -4.06 21.10 -1.49
N PRO A 137 -3.00 20.29 -1.23
CA PRO A 137 -2.68 19.15 -2.09
C PRO A 137 -3.79 18.10 -2.14
N SER A 138 -4.52 17.87 -1.05
CA SER A 138 -5.63 16.91 -1.03
C SER A 138 -6.85 17.40 -1.79
N ALA A 139 -7.06 18.70 -1.90
CA ALA A 139 -8.13 19.27 -2.74
C ALA A 139 -7.89 18.94 -4.23
N ARG A 140 -6.65 19.10 -4.72
CA ARG A 140 -6.28 18.76 -6.11
C ARG A 140 -6.46 17.27 -6.40
N LEU A 141 -6.09 16.40 -5.45
CA LEU A 141 -6.32 14.96 -5.56
C LEU A 141 -7.81 14.63 -5.58
N GLY A 142 -8.60 15.32 -4.77
CA GLY A 142 -10.06 15.22 -4.78
C GLY A 142 -10.66 15.60 -6.13
N ASP A 143 -10.28 16.73 -6.70
CA ASP A 143 -10.74 17.20 -8.01
C ASP A 143 -10.34 16.23 -9.13
N TYR A 144 -9.14 15.68 -9.06
CA TYR A 144 -8.68 14.66 -10.00
C TYR A 144 -9.55 13.40 -9.90
N ALA A 145 -9.82 12.92 -8.70
CA ALA A 145 -10.61 11.72 -8.46
C ALA A 145 -12.09 11.91 -8.87
N LEU A 146 -12.70 13.08 -8.61
CA LEU A 146 -14.10 13.36 -8.91
C LEU A 146 -14.44 13.27 -10.40
N ARG A 147 -13.47 13.38 -11.29
CA ARG A 147 -13.67 13.12 -12.73
C ARG A 147 -14.09 11.68 -13.00
N SER A 148 -13.59 10.73 -12.18
CA SER A 148 -13.96 9.32 -12.24
C SER A 148 -15.19 8.99 -11.40
N PHE A 149 -15.36 9.66 -10.26
CA PHE A 149 -16.46 9.46 -9.32
C PHE A 149 -17.64 10.42 -9.63
N ARG A 150 -18.24 10.24 -10.82
CA ARG A 150 -19.43 11.00 -11.23
C ARG A 150 -20.65 10.56 -10.41
N PRO A 151 -21.64 11.46 -10.22
CA PRO A 151 -22.87 11.11 -9.50
C PRO A 151 -23.55 9.84 -10.05
N GLY A 152 -23.89 8.93 -9.15
CA GLY A 152 -24.56 7.67 -9.46
C GLY A 152 -23.71 6.59 -10.11
N ARG A 153 -22.42 6.84 -10.36
CA ARG A 153 -21.54 5.86 -11.01
C ARG A 153 -21.30 4.67 -10.11
N PRO A 154 -21.33 3.42 -10.63
CA PRO A 154 -20.96 2.24 -9.89
C PRO A 154 -19.54 2.34 -9.32
N MET A 155 -19.35 1.92 -8.06
CA MET A 155 -18.09 2.08 -7.33
C MET A 155 -16.91 1.44 -8.05
N VAL A 156 -17.06 0.20 -8.52
CA VAL A 156 -15.97 -0.53 -9.18
C VAL A 156 -15.60 0.10 -10.52
N GLU A 157 -16.58 0.58 -11.29
CA GLU A 157 -16.32 1.33 -12.52
C GLU A 157 -15.53 2.61 -12.24
N ALA A 158 -15.92 3.37 -11.22
CA ALA A 158 -15.23 4.60 -10.83
C ALA A 158 -13.79 4.33 -10.43
N LEU A 159 -13.53 3.24 -9.68
CA LEU A 159 -12.18 2.84 -9.26
C LEU A 159 -11.32 2.40 -10.45
N LEU A 160 -11.87 1.61 -11.38
CA LEU A 160 -11.15 1.18 -12.59
C LEU A 160 -10.80 2.35 -13.50
N ASP A 161 -11.74 3.29 -13.67
CA ASP A 161 -11.50 4.52 -14.43
C ASP A 161 -10.40 5.38 -13.79
N LEU A 162 -10.45 5.56 -12.46
CA LEU A 162 -9.40 6.29 -11.73
C LEU A 162 -8.03 5.62 -11.92
N ALA A 163 -7.95 4.31 -11.73
CA ALA A 163 -6.71 3.55 -11.89
C ALA A 163 -6.16 3.67 -13.32
N SER A 164 -7.03 3.57 -14.33
CA SER A 164 -6.64 3.71 -15.74
C SER A 164 -6.10 5.10 -16.05
N ARG A 165 -6.71 6.14 -15.48
CA ARG A 165 -6.27 7.52 -15.68
C ARG A 165 -4.92 7.78 -15.00
N ILE A 166 -4.73 7.31 -13.77
CA ILE A 166 -3.43 7.42 -13.08
C ILE A 166 -2.31 6.70 -13.86
N HIS A 167 -2.65 5.60 -14.54
CA HIS A 167 -1.68 4.87 -15.35
C HIS A 167 -1.34 5.58 -16.66
N ALA A 168 -2.26 6.36 -17.20
CA ALA A 168 -2.10 7.07 -18.47
C ALA A 168 -1.40 8.44 -18.35
N ASP A 169 -1.47 9.08 -17.17
CA ASP A 169 -0.86 10.37 -16.85
C ASP A 169 0.60 10.22 -16.41
#